data_c663b265486be01aeff69f5d1505f7ea
#
_entry.id   c663b265486be01aeff69f5d1505f7ea
#
_cell.length_a   1.000
_cell.length_b   1.000
_cell.length_c   1.000
_cell.angle_alpha   90.00
_cell.angle_beta   90.00
_cell.angle_gamma   90.00
#
_symmetry.space_group_name_H-M   'P 1'
#
loop_
_entity.id
_entity.type
_entity.pdbx_description
1 polymer ?
#
loop_
_entity_poly.entity_id
_entity_poly.type
_entity_poly.pdbx_seq_one_letter_code
_entity_poly.pdbx_strand_id
1 'polypeptide(L)'
;MTNPTLPIDRLGVCSWSLRPTDGADLVASLQRIGLPKVQLALGPVLEDAAAFGDVMSRLKDAGIGVASGMLESVGEDYSTLETIKATGGVRPDPHWPATRDRAERVADFAGNHAIDLVTVHAGFIPHDADDPVRNVVLERLRTLADIFAQRNVRVGLETGQESAATLLEALQALGHASVGVNFDPANMILYGMGDPVEAISLLADHVVQVHAKDATMTSEPGTWGAEVPLG
;
A
#
# COMPACT_ATOMS: atom_id res chain seq x y z
N MET A 1 26.36 4.69 -21.17
CA MET A 1 24.97 5.13 -20.87
C MET A 1 25.00 5.68 -19.46
N THR A 2 24.74 6.96 -19.27
CA THR A 2 24.61 7.55 -17.92
C THR A 2 23.34 7.00 -17.29
N ASN A 3 23.45 6.28 -16.16
CA ASN A 3 22.28 5.89 -15.37
C ASN A 3 21.47 7.15 -15.06
N PRO A 4 20.16 7.19 -15.38
CA PRO A 4 19.35 8.33 -15.00
C PRO A 4 19.33 8.39 -13.46
N THR A 5 19.85 9.47 -12.89
CA THR A 5 19.74 9.75 -11.47
C THR A 5 18.26 10.02 -11.18
N LEU A 6 17.64 9.21 -10.32
CA LEU A 6 16.29 9.49 -9.85
C LEU A 6 16.31 10.85 -9.13
N PRO A 7 15.41 11.79 -9.48
CA PRO A 7 15.31 13.05 -8.77
C PRO A 7 14.94 12.81 -7.32
N ILE A 8 15.72 13.36 -6.38
CA ILE A 8 15.53 13.14 -4.94
C ILE A 8 14.14 13.58 -4.46
N ASP A 9 13.55 14.56 -5.12
CA ASP A 9 12.20 15.07 -4.84
C ASP A 9 11.08 14.06 -5.15
N ARG A 10 11.39 12.96 -5.83
CA ARG A 10 10.48 11.84 -6.08
C ARG A 10 10.65 10.69 -5.07
N LEU A 11 11.66 10.77 -4.20
CA LEU A 11 11.95 9.74 -3.22
C LEU A 11 11.32 10.06 -1.87
N GLY A 12 10.86 9.01 -1.19
CA GLY A 12 10.32 9.09 0.16
C GLY A 12 10.63 7.80 0.93
N VAL A 13 10.27 7.78 2.19
CA VAL A 13 10.39 6.59 3.04
C VAL A 13 9.04 6.27 3.68
N CYS A 14 8.76 5.00 3.87
CA CYS A 14 7.57 4.53 4.56
C CYS A 14 7.71 4.78 6.07
N SER A 15 6.74 5.44 6.70
CA SER A 15 6.80 5.78 8.12
C SER A 15 6.94 4.56 9.02
N TRP A 16 6.30 3.44 8.67
CA TRP A 16 6.38 2.19 9.44
C TRP A 16 7.78 1.55 9.43
N SER A 17 8.58 1.78 8.39
CA SER A 17 9.97 1.34 8.35
C SER A 17 10.84 2.06 9.39
N LEU A 18 10.43 3.25 9.82
CA LEU A 18 11.14 4.08 10.82
C LEU A 18 10.68 3.77 12.24
N ARG A 19 9.52 3.14 12.43
CA ARG A 19 8.92 2.81 13.73
C ARG A 19 8.86 4.00 14.69
N PRO A 20 8.33 5.16 14.26
CA PRO A 20 8.30 6.35 15.09
C PRO A 20 7.39 6.16 16.30
N THR A 21 7.80 6.72 17.44
CA THR A 21 6.99 6.72 18.67
C THR A 21 5.95 7.84 18.69
N ASP A 22 6.20 8.91 17.92
CA ASP A 22 5.31 10.06 17.78
C ASP A 22 5.66 10.89 16.52
N GLY A 23 4.91 11.96 16.28
CA GLY A 23 5.12 12.86 15.13
C GLY A 23 6.47 13.60 15.19
N ALA A 24 7.00 13.89 16.36
CA ALA A 24 8.31 14.56 16.48
C ALA A 24 9.47 13.61 16.15
N ASP A 25 9.39 12.36 16.62
CA ASP A 25 10.36 11.31 16.31
C ASP A 25 10.35 10.97 14.83
N LEU A 26 9.16 10.92 14.21
CA LEU A 26 9.03 10.75 12.76
C LEU A 26 9.80 11.84 12.00
N VAL A 27 9.54 13.10 12.31
CA VAL A 27 10.20 14.23 11.64
C VAL A 27 11.71 14.20 11.85
N ALA A 28 12.17 13.94 13.07
CA ALA A 28 13.61 13.84 13.38
C ALA A 28 14.27 12.71 12.57
N SER A 29 13.61 11.58 12.42
CA SER A 29 14.10 10.45 11.64
C SER A 29 14.17 10.78 10.14
N LEU A 30 13.14 11.44 9.59
CA LEU A 30 13.12 11.89 8.21
C LEU A 30 14.20 12.91 7.89
N GLN A 31 14.42 13.90 8.78
CA GLN A 31 15.49 14.88 8.63
C GLN A 31 16.87 14.24 8.67
N ARG A 32 17.09 13.24 9.52
CA ARG A 32 18.34 12.49 9.60
C ARG A 32 18.64 11.68 8.32
N ILE A 33 17.60 11.13 7.68
CA ILE A 33 17.71 10.41 6.40
C ILE A 33 17.93 11.39 5.24
N GLY A 34 17.38 12.58 5.32
CA GLY A 34 17.50 13.60 4.28
C GLY A 34 16.60 13.40 3.07
N LEU A 35 15.54 12.61 3.18
CA LEU A 35 14.53 12.46 2.12
C LEU A 35 13.39 13.46 2.29
N PRO A 36 12.91 14.06 1.18
CA PRO A 36 11.94 15.15 1.21
C PRO A 36 10.49 14.69 1.39
N LYS A 37 10.22 13.38 1.34
CA LYS A 37 8.85 12.85 1.40
C LYS A 37 8.72 11.63 2.30
N VAL A 38 7.50 11.42 2.77
CA VAL A 38 7.09 10.24 3.54
C VAL A 38 5.81 9.65 2.94
N GLN A 39 5.72 8.33 2.92
CA GLN A 39 4.45 7.63 2.87
C GLN A 39 4.00 7.39 4.30
N LEU A 40 2.82 7.89 4.66
CA LEU A 40 2.36 7.95 6.05
C LEU A 40 1.38 6.80 6.34
N ALA A 41 1.70 5.94 7.31
CA ALA A 41 0.74 5.00 7.88
C ALA A 41 -0.38 5.78 8.56
N LEU A 42 -1.62 5.66 8.09
CA LEU A 42 -2.73 6.48 8.56
C LEU A 42 -3.47 5.86 9.76
N GLY A 43 -3.29 4.56 10.02
CA GLY A 43 -3.81 3.91 11.21
C GLY A 43 -3.35 4.59 12.51
N PRO A 44 -2.04 4.63 12.81
CA PRO A 44 -1.52 5.30 14.00
C PRO A 44 -1.92 6.77 14.11
N VAL A 45 -1.95 7.50 12.98
CA VAL A 45 -2.34 8.92 12.94
C VAL A 45 -3.79 9.13 13.39
N LEU A 46 -4.68 8.21 13.05
CA LEU A 46 -6.11 8.30 13.38
C LEU A 46 -6.44 7.71 14.75
N GLU A 47 -5.62 6.79 15.26
CA GLU A 47 -5.90 6.02 16.48
C GLU A 47 -5.18 6.58 17.70
N ASP A 48 -4.03 7.26 17.51
CA ASP A 48 -3.24 7.89 18.59
C ASP A 48 -3.06 9.39 18.35
N ALA A 49 -4.11 10.15 18.59
CA ALA A 49 -4.08 11.62 18.48
C ALA A 49 -3.11 12.28 19.48
N ALA A 50 -2.75 11.62 20.58
CA ALA A 50 -1.79 12.14 21.53
C ALA A 50 -0.36 12.12 20.97
N ALA A 51 0.00 11.05 20.24
CA ALA A 51 1.31 10.89 19.62
C ALA A 51 1.40 11.57 18.24
N PHE A 52 0.34 11.50 17.42
CA PHE A 52 0.40 11.86 16.00
C PHE A 52 -0.58 12.96 15.57
N GLY A 53 -1.38 13.53 16.48
CA GLY A 53 -2.41 14.50 16.11
C GLY A 53 -1.91 15.79 15.45
N ASP A 54 -0.63 16.15 15.64
CA ASP A 54 0.02 17.31 15.04
C ASP A 54 1.01 16.94 13.90
N VAL A 55 1.07 15.65 13.49
CA VAL A 55 2.07 15.16 12.54
C VAL A 55 2.07 15.93 11.22
N MET A 56 0.91 16.29 10.70
CA MET A 56 0.81 17.03 9.43
C MET A 56 1.40 18.44 9.53
N SER A 57 1.17 19.14 10.65
CA SER A 57 1.79 20.45 10.86
C SER A 57 3.30 20.35 11.04
N ARG A 58 3.78 19.34 11.79
CA ARG A 58 5.21 19.10 11.97
C ARG A 58 5.92 18.78 10.65
N LEU A 59 5.35 17.91 9.81
CA LEU A 59 5.89 17.60 8.49
C LEU A 59 5.97 18.87 7.61
N LYS A 60 4.91 19.66 7.61
CA LYS A 60 4.86 20.93 6.86
C LYS A 60 5.93 21.90 7.35
N ASP A 61 6.06 22.11 8.66
CA ASP A 61 7.04 23.02 9.27
C ASP A 61 8.48 22.57 9.00
N ALA A 62 8.70 21.26 8.85
CA ALA A 62 9.98 20.67 8.47
C ALA A 62 10.24 20.67 6.95
N GLY A 63 9.29 21.11 6.13
CA GLY A 63 9.41 21.09 4.67
C GLY A 63 9.35 19.69 4.07
N ILE A 64 8.76 18.72 4.79
CA ILE A 64 8.64 17.33 4.35
C ILE A 64 7.23 17.10 3.77
N GLY A 65 7.16 16.66 2.51
CA GLY A 65 5.91 16.34 1.83
C GLY A 65 5.39 14.94 2.20
N VAL A 66 4.07 14.77 2.11
CA VAL A 66 3.45 13.43 2.15
C VAL A 66 3.27 12.95 0.71
N ALA A 67 3.94 11.85 0.37
CA ALA A 67 3.85 11.27 -0.98
C ALA A 67 2.54 10.50 -1.17
N SER A 68 2.10 9.80 -0.12
CA SER A 68 0.85 9.04 -0.07
C SER A 68 0.54 8.65 1.37
N GLY A 69 -0.70 8.19 1.60
CA GLY A 69 -1.08 7.48 2.81
C GLY A 69 -1.05 5.97 2.62
N MET A 70 -1.10 5.22 3.71
CA MET A 70 -1.31 3.78 3.74
C MET A 70 -2.53 3.45 4.59
N LEU A 71 -3.48 2.71 4.02
CA LEU A 71 -4.61 2.11 4.71
C LEU A 71 -4.26 0.67 5.06
N GLU A 72 -4.20 0.36 6.34
CA GLU A 72 -4.10 -1.00 6.85
C GLU A 72 -5.49 -1.59 7.04
N SER A 73 -5.75 -2.76 6.47
CA SER A 73 -7.01 -3.47 6.69
C SER A 73 -7.09 -4.02 8.11
N VAL A 74 -8.30 -4.10 8.66
CA VAL A 74 -8.49 -4.56 10.04
C VAL A 74 -8.29 -6.07 10.14
N GLY A 75 -7.49 -6.51 11.11
CA GLY A 75 -7.34 -7.92 11.46
C GLY A 75 -6.33 -8.69 10.59
N GLU A 76 -5.49 -8.02 9.84
CA GLU A 76 -4.42 -8.67 9.07
C GLU A 76 -3.43 -9.38 10.01
N ASP A 77 -3.12 -10.63 9.71
CA ASP A 77 -2.16 -11.45 10.45
C ASP A 77 -1.06 -11.96 9.52
N TYR A 78 0.11 -11.35 9.62
CA TYR A 78 1.30 -11.67 8.83
C TYR A 78 2.18 -12.75 9.46
N SER A 79 1.70 -13.51 10.45
CA SER A 79 2.50 -14.54 11.11
C SER A 79 2.90 -15.69 10.18
N THR A 80 2.02 -16.06 9.23
CA THR A 80 2.28 -17.04 8.18
C THR A 80 1.62 -16.63 6.85
N LEU A 81 2.07 -17.24 5.73
CA LEU A 81 1.41 -17.05 4.44
C LEU A 81 -0.06 -17.50 4.45
N GLU A 82 -0.38 -18.53 5.21
CA GLU A 82 -1.75 -19.04 5.33
C GLU A 82 -2.64 -18.07 6.11
N THR A 83 -2.15 -17.51 7.23
CA THR A 83 -2.92 -16.55 8.04
C THR A 83 -3.16 -15.26 7.27
N ILE A 84 -2.15 -14.69 6.61
CA ILE A 84 -2.37 -13.46 5.83
C ILE A 84 -3.27 -13.70 4.61
N LYS A 85 -3.21 -14.88 3.99
CA LYS A 85 -4.14 -15.25 2.92
C LYS A 85 -5.58 -15.31 3.40
N ALA A 86 -5.81 -15.73 4.63
CA ALA A 86 -7.14 -15.80 5.23
C ALA A 86 -7.64 -14.46 5.76
N THR A 87 -6.74 -13.60 6.26
CA THR A 87 -7.07 -12.37 7.00
C THR A 87 -6.77 -11.08 6.24
N GLY A 88 -6.03 -11.15 5.13
CA GLY A 88 -5.51 -9.96 4.45
C GLY A 88 -6.53 -9.21 3.60
N GLY A 89 -6.36 -7.91 3.58
CA GLY A 89 -7.06 -7.00 2.70
C GLY A 89 -8.55 -6.88 2.96
N VAL A 90 -9.31 -6.79 1.89
CA VAL A 90 -10.78 -6.62 1.95
C VAL A 90 -11.53 -7.94 1.96
N ARG A 91 -10.83 -9.08 1.88
CA ARG A 91 -11.42 -10.40 1.72
C ARG A 91 -12.25 -10.90 2.92
N PRO A 92 -11.81 -10.76 4.19
CA PRO A 92 -12.48 -11.40 5.33
C PRO A 92 -13.83 -10.73 5.66
N ASP A 93 -14.92 -11.50 5.60
CA ASP A 93 -16.26 -11.00 5.95
C ASP A 93 -16.34 -10.39 7.36
N PRO A 94 -15.77 -11.03 8.41
CA PRO A 94 -15.84 -10.47 9.76
C PRO A 94 -15.17 -9.12 9.94
N HIS A 95 -14.15 -8.83 9.14
CA HIS A 95 -13.34 -7.60 9.24
C HIS A 95 -13.77 -6.51 8.26
N TRP A 96 -14.51 -6.86 7.21
CA TRP A 96 -14.90 -5.91 6.17
C TRP A 96 -15.66 -4.67 6.69
N PRO A 97 -16.65 -4.77 7.58
CA PRO A 97 -17.32 -3.58 8.10
C PRO A 97 -16.35 -2.59 8.77
N ALA A 98 -15.46 -3.10 9.61
CA ALA A 98 -14.48 -2.27 10.31
C ALA A 98 -13.41 -1.71 9.36
N THR A 99 -12.98 -2.47 8.34
CA THR A 99 -12.06 -1.99 7.30
C THR A 99 -12.71 -0.88 6.48
N ARG A 100 -13.97 -1.01 6.10
CA ARG A 100 -14.71 0.03 5.39
C ARG A 100 -14.84 1.30 6.23
N ASP A 101 -15.23 1.19 7.50
CA ASP A 101 -15.37 2.35 8.39
C ASP A 101 -14.00 3.03 8.63
N ARG A 102 -12.92 2.26 8.70
CA ARG A 102 -11.54 2.81 8.72
C ARG A 102 -11.22 3.54 7.42
N ALA A 103 -11.58 2.97 6.27
CA ALA A 103 -11.36 3.59 4.96
C ALA A 103 -12.07 4.94 4.81
N GLU A 104 -13.30 5.09 5.33
CA GLU A 104 -14.01 6.37 5.34
C GLU A 104 -13.24 7.43 6.13
N ARG A 105 -12.76 7.08 7.34
CA ARG A 105 -11.95 8.00 8.17
C ARG A 105 -10.61 8.36 7.52
N VAL A 106 -9.95 7.37 6.90
CA VAL A 106 -8.70 7.56 6.16
C VAL A 106 -8.92 8.47 4.96
N ALA A 107 -9.99 8.27 4.20
CA ALA A 107 -10.34 9.09 3.04
C ALA A 107 -10.65 10.54 3.45
N ASP A 108 -11.40 10.74 4.54
CA ASP A 108 -11.65 12.08 5.09
C ASP A 108 -10.36 12.77 5.52
N PHE A 109 -9.47 12.06 6.21
CA PHE A 109 -8.17 12.60 6.60
C PHE A 109 -7.32 12.96 5.38
N ALA A 110 -7.21 12.05 4.41
CA ALA A 110 -6.42 12.25 3.20
C ALA A 110 -6.93 13.47 2.39
N GLY A 111 -8.25 13.56 2.17
CA GLY A 111 -8.85 14.69 1.47
C GLY A 111 -8.63 16.03 2.19
N ASN A 112 -8.80 16.06 3.52
CA ASN A 112 -8.60 17.27 4.33
C ASN A 112 -7.13 17.75 4.36
N HIS A 113 -6.17 16.85 4.10
CA HIS A 113 -4.74 17.15 4.12
C HIS A 113 -4.10 17.14 2.73
N ALA A 114 -4.89 17.10 1.65
CA ALA A 114 -4.42 17.08 0.26
C ALA A 114 -3.45 15.92 -0.03
N ILE A 115 -3.69 14.76 0.58
CA ILE A 115 -3.01 13.50 0.24
C ILE A 115 -3.83 12.88 -0.90
N ASP A 116 -3.29 12.86 -2.11
CA ASP A 116 -4.00 12.50 -3.34
C ASP A 116 -3.93 11.01 -3.69
N LEU A 117 -3.18 10.23 -2.91
CA LEU A 117 -3.01 8.78 -3.07
C LEU A 117 -3.00 8.08 -1.71
N VAL A 118 -3.78 7.01 -1.60
CA VAL A 118 -3.71 6.07 -0.46
C VAL A 118 -3.49 4.67 -1.01
N THR A 119 -2.49 3.96 -0.50
CA THR A 119 -2.23 2.57 -0.87
C THR A 119 -2.91 1.61 0.10
N VAL A 120 -3.22 0.42 -0.38
CA VAL A 120 -3.84 -0.65 0.39
C VAL A 120 -3.49 -2.01 -0.20
N HIS A 121 -3.34 -3.02 0.65
CA HIS A 121 -3.34 -4.41 0.21
C HIS A 121 -4.78 -4.84 -0.11
N ALA A 122 -5.01 -5.31 -1.34
CA ALA A 122 -6.32 -5.83 -1.73
C ALA A 122 -6.69 -7.13 -0.97
N GLY A 123 -5.67 -7.87 -0.53
CA GLY A 123 -5.77 -9.25 -0.13
C GLY A 123 -5.63 -10.18 -1.33
N PHE A 124 -5.58 -11.48 -1.08
CA PHE A 124 -5.45 -12.47 -2.16
C PHE A 124 -6.69 -12.51 -3.05
N ILE A 125 -6.59 -11.88 -4.21
CA ILE A 125 -7.63 -11.95 -5.25
C ILE A 125 -7.56 -13.34 -5.88
N PRO A 126 -8.63 -14.14 -5.86
CA PRO A 126 -8.64 -15.46 -6.51
C PRO A 126 -8.27 -15.38 -7.99
N HIS A 127 -7.40 -16.29 -8.44
CA HIS A 127 -7.01 -16.37 -9.86
C HIS A 127 -8.13 -16.86 -10.76
N ASP A 128 -8.98 -17.76 -10.23
CA ASP A 128 -10.14 -18.26 -10.94
C ASP A 128 -11.22 -17.17 -11.05
N ALA A 129 -11.60 -16.85 -12.27
CA ALA A 129 -12.62 -15.83 -12.54
C ALA A 129 -14.02 -16.23 -12.04
N ASP A 130 -14.27 -17.53 -11.94
CA ASP A 130 -15.54 -18.08 -11.49
C ASP A 130 -15.60 -18.29 -9.95
N ASP A 131 -14.50 -18.03 -9.24
CA ASP A 131 -14.51 -18.11 -7.78
C ASP A 131 -15.46 -17.04 -7.19
N PRO A 132 -16.48 -17.45 -6.40
CA PRO A 132 -17.43 -16.51 -5.81
C PRO A 132 -16.76 -15.46 -4.90
N VAL A 133 -15.62 -15.79 -4.27
CA VAL A 133 -14.85 -14.86 -3.43
C VAL A 133 -14.27 -13.72 -4.27
N ARG A 134 -13.89 -13.97 -5.53
CA ARG A 134 -13.38 -12.93 -6.43
C ARG A 134 -14.39 -11.80 -6.61
N ASN A 135 -15.65 -12.13 -6.84
CA ASN A 135 -16.70 -11.12 -7.00
C ASN A 135 -16.87 -10.27 -5.73
N VAL A 136 -16.85 -10.91 -4.56
CA VAL A 136 -16.93 -10.21 -3.27
C VAL A 136 -15.76 -9.24 -3.09
N VAL A 137 -14.53 -9.67 -3.39
CA VAL A 137 -13.34 -8.82 -3.33
C VAL A 137 -13.46 -7.63 -4.28
N LEU A 138 -13.86 -7.86 -5.54
CA LEU A 138 -14.04 -6.78 -6.52
C LEU A 138 -15.12 -5.77 -6.11
N GLU A 139 -16.24 -6.21 -5.54
CA GLU A 139 -17.27 -5.31 -5.02
C GLU A 139 -16.75 -4.44 -3.87
N ARG A 140 -15.96 -5.03 -2.97
CA ARG A 140 -15.37 -4.31 -1.85
C ARG A 140 -14.29 -3.33 -2.30
N LEU A 141 -13.45 -3.72 -3.25
CA LEU A 141 -12.46 -2.81 -3.85
C LEU A 141 -13.14 -1.65 -4.58
N ARG A 142 -14.25 -1.89 -5.27
CA ARG A 142 -15.06 -0.81 -5.88
C ARG A 142 -15.62 0.11 -4.82
N THR A 143 -16.14 -0.43 -3.71
CA THR A 143 -16.61 0.37 -2.56
C THR A 143 -15.50 1.25 -1.99
N LEU A 144 -14.28 0.71 -1.81
CA LEU A 144 -13.14 1.52 -1.38
C LEU A 144 -12.83 2.62 -2.40
N ALA A 145 -12.75 2.28 -3.68
CA ALA A 145 -12.47 3.25 -4.73
C ALA A 145 -13.48 4.41 -4.74
N ASP A 146 -14.77 4.11 -4.57
CA ASP A 146 -15.84 5.13 -4.49
C ASP A 146 -15.67 6.03 -3.24
N ILE A 147 -15.36 5.44 -2.07
CA ILE A 147 -15.13 6.18 -0.82
C ILE A 147 -14.00 7.21 -1.00
N PHE A 148 -12.87 6.78 -1.55
CA PHE A 148 -11.72 7.66 -1.77
C PHE A 148 -11.95 8.67 -2.89
N ALA A 149 -12.58 8.26 -4.00
CA ALA A 149 -12.86 9.15 -5.12
C ALA A 149 -13.76 10.33 -4.75
N GLN A 150 -14.72 10.15 -3.82
CA GLN A 150 -15.56 11.22 -3.28
C GLN A 150 -14.77 12.33 -2.58
N ARG A 151 -13.53 12.05 -2.17
CA ARG A 151 -12.60 13.00 -1.52
C ARG A 151 -11.44 13.42 -2.46
N ASN A 152 -11.53 13.11 -3.76
CA ASN A 152 -10.47 13.31 -4.75
C ASN A 152 -9.16 12.59 -4.42
N VAL A 153 -9.24 11.44 -3.75
CA VAL A 153 -8.10 10.59 -3.41
C VAL A 153 -8.11 9.36 -4.31
N ARG A 154 -6.95 9.00 -4.83
CA ARG A 154 -6.77 7.77 -5.60
C ARG A 154 -6.42 6.60 -4.68
N VAL A 155 -6.66 5.38 -5.14
CA VAL A 155 -6.28 4.15 -4.45
C VAL A 155 -5.20 3.44 -5.24
N GLY A 156 -4.09 3.08 -4.58
CA GLY A 156 -3.04 2.24 -5.12
C GLY A 156 -3.11 0.83 -4.53
N LEU A 157 -3.47 -0.16 -5.34
CA LEU A 157 -3.44 -1.57 -4.90
C LEU A 157 -1.98 -2.05 -4.89
N GLU A 158 -1.52 -2.54 -3.75
CA GLU A 158 -0.14 -3.01 -3.62
C GLU A 158 0.02 -4.41 -4.20
N THR A 159 1.06 -4.60 -5.04
CA THR A 159 1.38 -5.90 -5.62
C THR A 159 1.96 -6.86 -4.60
N GLY A 160 1.81 -8.16 -4.84
CA GLY A 160 2.48 -9.22 -4.10
C GLY A 160 1.60 -10.41 -3.75
N GLN A 161 0.32 -10.22 -3.50
CA GLN A 161 -0.58 -11.28 -3.01
C GLN A 161 -1.28 -12.02 -4.16
N GLU A 162 -1.24 -11.51 -5.37
CA GLU A 162 -1.71 -12.13 -6.61
C GLU A 162 -0.70 -11.95 -7.74
N SER A 163 -0.87 -12.70 -8.82
CA SER A 163 -0.05 -12.49 -10.02
C SER A 163 -0.40 -11.16 -10.70
N ALA A 164 0.56 -10.60 -11.45
CA ALA A 164 0.33 -9.38 -12.23
C ALA A 164 -0.82 -9.53 -13.23
N ALA A 165 -1.01 -10.71 -13.83
CA ALA A 165 -2.11 -10.99 -14.73
C ALA A 165 -3.46 -10.92 -14.00
N THR A 166 -3.57 -11.56 -12.82
CA THR A 166 -4.78 -11.50 -11.99
C THR A 166 -5.11 -10.08 -11.54
N LEU A 167 -4.10 -9.30 -11.16
CA LEU A 167 -4.29 -7.91 -10.78
C LEU A 167 -4.75 -7.06 -11.97
N LEU A 168 -4.15 -7.24 -13.15
CA LEU A 168 -4.58 -6.53 -14.37
C LEU A 168 -6.03 -6.82 -14.73
N GLU A 169 -6.44 -8.09 -14.69
CA GLU A 169 -7.83 -8.48 -14.92
C GLU A 169 -8.78 -7.85 -13.87
N ALA A 170 -8.36 -7.82 -12.60
CA ALA A 170 -9.12 -7.16 -11.54
C ALA A 170 -9.29 -5.66 -11.78
N LEU A 171 -8.22 -4.95 -12.18
CA LEU A 171 -8.28 -3.53 -12.55
C LEU A 171 -9.22 -3.28 -13.73
N GLN A 172 -9.17 -4.13 -14.75
CA GLN A 172 -10.08 -4.05 -15.90
C GLN A 172 -11.54 -4.29 -15.48
N ALA A 173 -11.79 -5.29 -14.62
CA ALA A 173 -13.12 -5.57 -14.09
C ALA A 173 -13.65 -4.47 -13.17
N LEU A 174 -12.80 -3.82 -12.40
CA LEU A 174 -13.15 -2.65 -11.61
C LEU A 174 -13.55 -1.47 -12.50
N GLY A 175 -12.80 -1.23 -13.58
CA GLY A 175 -13.05 -0.13 -14.52
C GLY A 175 -13.08 1.25 -13.86
N HIS A 176 -12.35 1.45 -12.75
CA HIS A 176 -12.43 2.64 -11.92
C HIS A 176 -11.20 3.54 -12.10
N ALA A 177 -11.40 4.76 -12.61
CA ALA A 177 -10.31 5.68 -12.99
C ALA A 177 -9.41 6.11 -11.81
N SER A 178 -9.91 6.05 -10.56
CA SER A 178 -9.11 6.41 -9.37
C SER A 178 -8.27 5.25 -8.83
N VAL A 179 -8.33 4.05 -9.43
CA VAL A 179 -7.58 2.88 -8.96
C VAL A 179 -6.35 2.67 -9.83
N GLY A 180 -5.20 2.55 -9.19
CA GLY A 180 -3.93 2.20 -9.81
C GLY A 180 -3.17 1.17 -9.00
N VAL A 181 -1.89 1.01 -9.30
CA VAL A 181 -1.00 0.03 -8.68
C VAL A 181 0.09 0.72 -7.88
N ASN A 182 0.25 0.35 -6.61
CA ASN A 182 1.48 0.55 -5.87
C ASN A 182 2.36 -0.69 -6.11
N PHE A 183 3.38 -0.53 -6.94
CA PHE A 183 4.20 -1.65 -7.38
C PHE A 183 5.30 -1.94 -6.35
N ASP A 184 5.23 -3.09 -5.69
CA ASP A 184 6.26 -3.62 -4.78
C ASP A 184 6.86 -4.90 -5.39
N PRO A 185 8.08 -4.84 -5.96
CA PRO A 185 8.72 -6.00 -6.57
C PRO A 185 9.08 -7.07 -5.56
N ALA A 186 9.46 -6.68 -4.35
CA ALA A 186 9.86 -7.62 -3.31
C ALA A 186 8.68 -8.44 -2.79
N ASN A 187 7.50 -7.84 -2.65
CA ASN A 187 6.32 -8.58 -2.26
C ASN A 187 6.00 -9.69 -3.25
N MET A 188 6.15 -9.46 -4.55
CA MET A 188 5.94 -10.52 -5.56
C MET A 188 6.90 -11.70 -5.35
N ILE A 189 8.14 -11.42 -5.00
CA ILE A 189 9.16 -12.46 -4.69
C ILE A 189 8.81 -13.17 -3.38
N LEU A 190 8.46 -12.43 -2.33
CA LEU A 190 8.11 -12.96 -1.02
C LEU A 190 6.91 -13.91 -1.05
N TYR A 191 5.89 -13.57 -1.87
CA TYR A 191 4.67 -14.37 -2.03
C TYR A 191 4.77 -15.41 -3.15
N GLY A 192 5.86 -15.40 -3.96
CA GLY A 192 6.03 -16.32 -5.09
C GLY A 192 5.04 -16.08 -6.23
N MET A 193 4.67 -14.83 -6.49
CA MET A 193 3.61 -14.45 -7.45
C MET A 193 4.13 -14.01 -8.82
N GLY A 194 5.33 -14.46 -9.19
CA GLY A 194 5.92 -14.27 -10.52
C GLY A 194 7.14 -13.36 -10.54
N ASP A 195 7.66 -13.11 -11.74
CA ASP A 195 8.83 -12.26 -11.99
C ASP A 195 8.41 -10.78 -11.96
N PRO A 196 8.98 -9.96 -11.04
CA PRO A 196 8.64 -8.54 -10.97
C PRO A 196 9.05 -7.74 -12.23
N VAL A 197 10.05 -8.19 -13.00
CA VAL A 197 10.46 -7.53 -14.24
C VAL A 197 9.41 -7.71 -15.36
N GLU A 198 8.83 -8.91 -15.44
CA GLU A 198 7.70 -9.17 -16.33
C GLU A 198 6.45 -8.43 -15.85
N ALA A 199 6.20 -8.46 -14.54
CA ALA A 199 5.05 -7.82 -13.92
C ALA A 199 5.00 -6.30 -14.12
N ILE A 200 6.12 -5.59 -13.95
CA ILE A 200 6.16 -4.12 -14.17
C ILE A 200 5.86 -3.78 -15.63
N SER A 201 6.30 -4.61 -16.56
CA SER A 201 6.01 -4.41 -17.99
C SER A 201 4.52 -4.56 -18.30
N LEU A 202 3.85 -5.49 -17.61
CA LEU A 202 2.41 -5.74 -17.78
C LEU A 202 1.56 -4.65 -17.13
N LEU A 203 1.98 -4.14 -15.97
CA LEU A 203 1.21 -3.21 -15.14
C LEU A 203 1.58 -1.73 -15.36
N ALA A 204 2.55 -1.43 -16.23
CA ALA A 204 3.17 -0.11 -16.36
C ALA A 204 2.17 1.04 -16.46
N ASP A 205 1.12 0.90 -17.28
CA ASP A 205 0.12 1.94 -17.50
C ASP A 205 -0.78 2.21 -16.28
N HIS A 206 -0.75 1.32 -15.29
CA HIS A 206 -1.55 1.42 -14.06
C HIS A 206 -0.72 1.84 -12.84
N VAL A 207 0.63 1.87 -12.94
CA VAL A 207 1.50 2.18 -11.81
C VAL A 207 1.39 3.65 -11.42
N VAL A 208 1.02 3.89 -10.16
CA VAL A 208 0.89 5.23 -9.55
C VAL A 208 1.96 5.49 -8.50
N GLN A 209 2.55 4.45 -7.93
CA GLN A 209 3.64 4.48 -6.96
C GLN A 209 4.46 3.20 -7.05
N VAL A 210 5.72 3.27 -6.61
CA VAL A 210 6.62 2.11 -6.51
C VAL A 210 7.22 2.07 -5.10
N HIS A 211 7.21 0.90 -4.47
CA HIS A 211 8.04 0.62 -3.32
C HIS A 211 9.41 0.09 -3.79
N ALA A 212 10.46 0.84 -3.49
CA ALA A 212 11.83 0.41 -3.72
C ALA A 212 12.25 -0.54 -2.60
N LYS A 213 12.07 -1.83 -2.83
CA LYS A 213 12.27 -2.93 -1.87
C LYS A 213 12.81 -4.14 -2.62
N ASP A 214 13.61 -4.97 -1.97
CA ASP A 214 14.21 -6.17 -2.56
C ASP A 214 14.05 -7.39 -1.66
N ALA A 215 14.05 -8.58 -2.25
CA ALA A 215 13.85 -9.84 -1.55
C ALA A 215 14.51 -11.02 -2.27
N THR A 216 14.74 -12.07 -1.52
CA THR A 216 15.08 -13.39 -2.06
C THR A 216 13.93 -14.37 -1.86
N MET A 217 13.72 -15.22 -2.85
CA MET A 217 12.70 -16.26 -2.80
C MET A 217 13.03 -17.31 -1.73
N THR A 218 11.99 -17.84 -1.08
CA THR A 218 12.18 -19.01 -0.21
C THR A 218 12.53 -20.27 -0.99
N SER A 219 13.31 -21.14 -0.38
CA SER A 219 13.53 -22.52 -0.87
C SER A 219 12.51 -23.51 -0.33
N GLU A 220 11.70 -23.12 0.68
CA GLU A 220 10.72 -23.98 1.37
C GLU A 220 9.30 -23.55 0.98
N PRO A 221 8.56 -24.37 0.19
CA PRO A 221 7.18 -24.05 -0.18
C PRO A 221 6.28 -23.77 1.03
N GLY A 222 5.49 -22.71 0.93
CA GLY A 222 4.56 -22.30 2.01
C GLY A 222 5.19 -21.45 3.12
N THR A 223 6.46 -21.08 2.97
CA THR A 223 7.13 -20.12 3.86
C THR A 223 7.43 -18.80 3.17
N TRP A 224 7.77 -17.79 3.96
CA TRP A 224 8.20 -16.49 3.44
C TRP A 224 9.57 -16.57 2.79
N GLY A 225 9.76 -15.75 1.74
CA GLY A 225 11.09 -15.32 1.32
C GLY A 225 11.74 -14.40 2.37
N ALA A 226 12.88 -13.83 2.05
CA ALA A 226 13.59 -12.92 2.94
C ALA A 226 13.76 -11.54 2.29
N GLU A 227 13.41 -10.47 3.02
CA GLU A 227 13.78 -9.11 2.61
C GLU A 227 15.30 -8.94 2.70
N VAL A 228 15.87 -8.29 1.70
CA VAL A 228 17.30 -8.02 1.59
C VAL A 228 17.53 -6.53 1.29
N PRO A 229 18.76 -6.00 1.51
CA PRO A 229 19.10 -4.67 1.05
C PRO A 229 18.88 -4.52 -0.45
N LEU A 230 18.41 -3.33 -0.87
CA LEU A 230 18.13 -3.01 -2.26
C LEU A 230 19.40 -3.11 -3.12
N GLY A 231 19.38 -3.88 -4.20
CA GLY A 231 20.49 -4.10 -5.15
C GLY A 231 21.36 -5.28 -4.78
#